data_8c76e785825a306940013c2f442ce7c2
#
_entry.id   8c76e785825a306940013c2f442ce7c2
#
_cell.length_a   1.000
_cell.length_b   1.000
_cell.length_c   1.000
_cell.angle_alpha   90.00
_cell.angle_beta   90.00
_cell.angle_gamma   90.00
#
_symmetry.space_group_name_H-M   'P 1'
#
loop_
_entity.id
_entity.type
_entity.pdbx_description
1 polymer ?
#
loop_
_entity_poly.entity_id
_entity_poly.type
_entity_poly.pdbx_seq_one_letter_code
_entity_poly.pdbx_strand_id
1 'polypeptide(L)'
;MKLYDYFRSSAAYRVRIAIELKGLDVERIPVHLARGEQRRADYLAKNPQGLAPALELDNGTIITQSLAIIDYLDTLAPQPLLTPKDPLLAAKARGVALAIACDIHPLNNRRVLDYLRERLGQDDSGVDAWIHHWVLQGGLEAVERLVEPGPFCFGAQPTIADVCLVPQLFAARRFSTPLETLPKLLAVEAHCLAHPAFAAAEPSRQADAE
;
A
#
# COMPACT_ATOMS: atom_id res chain seq x y z
N MET A 1 20.82 -0.33 0.40
CA MET A 1 19.62 0.48 0.68
C MET A 1 18.93 -0.03 1.95
N LYS A 2 18.15 0.86 2.67
CA LYS A 2 17.40 0.48 3.87
C LYS A 2 15.95 0.95 3.74
N LEU A 3 15.00 0.05 4.01
CA LEU A 3 13.58 0.40 4.06
C LEU A 3 13.14 0.52 5.52
N TYR A 4 12.77 1.72 5.94
CA TYR A 4 12.09 1.97 7.20
C TYR A 4 10.63 1.55 7.04
N ASP A 5 10.23 0.50 7.76
CA ASP A 5 9.03 -0.29 7.51
C ASP A 5 8.24 -0.53 8.80
N TYR A 6 7.01 -0.93 8.64
CA TYR A 6 6.17 -1.51 9.68
C TYR A 6 5.26 -2.56 9.06
N PHE A 7 5.26 -3.78 9.60
CA PHE A 7 4.58 -4.92 8.99
C PHE A 7 3.11 -4.66 8.63
N ARG A 8 2.33 -3.96 9.47
CA ARG A 8 0.91 -3.63 9.21
C ARG A 8 0.69 -2.40 8.32
N SER A 9 1.74 -1.67 7.96
CA SER A 9 1.59 -0.48 7.11
C SER A 9 1.27 -0.87 5.68
N SER A 10 0.08 -0.53 5.18
CA SER A 10 -0.30 -0.78 3.79
C SER A 10 0.60 -0.07 2.80
N ALA A 11 1.06 1.15 3.12
CA ALA A 11 1.99 1.89 2.28
C ALA A 11 3.37 1.23 2.23
N ALA A 12 3.85 0.70 3.36
CA ALA A 12 5.10 -0.07 3.40
C ALA A 12 4.95 -1.43 2.69
N TYR A 13 3.80 -2.09 2.83
CA TYR A 13 3.51 -3.34 2.14
C TYR A 13 3.58 -3.19 0.61
N ARG A 14 3.12 -2.05 0.04
CA ARG A 14 3.31 -1.73 -1.39
C ARG A 14 4.79 -1.78 -1.77
N VAL A 15 5.66 -1.14 -0.99
CA VAL A 15 7.10 -1.09 -1.27
C VAL A 15 7.74 -2.46 -1.11
N ARG A 16 7.34 -3.25 -0.10
CA ARG A 16 7.79 -4.64 0.05
C ARG A 16 7.48 -5.47 -1.19
N ILE A 17 6.23 -5.43 -1.69
CA ILE A 17 5.84 -6.14 -2.92
C ILE A 17 6.73 -5.71 -4.10
N ALA A 18 6.96 -4.41 -4.26
CA ALA A 18 7.80 -3.91 -5.35
C ALA A 18 9.25 -4.41 -5.23
N ILE A 19 9.83 -4.41 -4.03
CA ILE A 19 11.18 -4.94 -3.77
C ILE A 19 11.26 -6.43 -4.13
N GLU A 20 10.29 -7.23 -3.68
CA GLU A 20 10.25 -8.67 -3.96
C GLU A 20 10.04 -8.97 -5.45
N LEU A 21 9.16 -8.23 -6.14
CA LEU A 21 8.96 -8.37 -7.59
C LEU A 21 10.24 -8.07 -8.39
N LYS A 22 11.06 -7.16 -7.89
CA LYS A 22 12.32 -6.75 -8.53
C LYS A 22 13.54 -7.56 -8.09
N GLY A 23 13.39 -8.45 -7.12
CA GLY A 23 14.48 -9.24 -6.58
C GLY A 23 15.60 -8.40 -5.95
N LEU A 24 15.26 -7.26 -5.36
CA LEU A 24 16.21 -6.35 -4.75
C LEU A 24 16.50 -6.76 -3.31
N ASP A 25 17.77 -6.73 -2.93
CA ASP A 25 18.20 -6.90 -1.53
C ASP A 25 18.18 -5.53 -0.83
N VAL A 26 17.25 -5.38 0.13
CA VAL A 26 17.04 -4.14 0.89
C VAL A 26 16.90 -4.48 2.37
N GLU A 27 17.77 -3.92 3.20
CA GLU A 27 17.71 -4.06 4.65
C GLU A 27 16.38 -3.49 5.19
N ARG A 28 15.68 -4.24 6.06
CA ARG A 28 14.43 -3.82 6.70
C ARG A 28 14.72 -3.23 8.08
N ILE A 29 14.31 -1.99 8.31
CA ILE A 29 14.44 -1.30 9.60
C ILE A 29 13.04 -1.10 10.17
N PRO A 30 12.63 -1.84 11.21
CA PRO A 30 11.31 -1.69 11.81
C PRO A 30 11.12 -0.30 12.42
N VAL A 31 9.94 0.30 12.18
CA VAL A 31 9.47 1.53 12.83
C VAL A 31 8.06 1.28 13.34
N HIS A 32 7.94 0.97 14.63
CA HIS A 32 6.69 0.47 15.19
C HIS A 32 5.65 1.58 15.37
N LEU A 33 4.73 1.70 14.40
CA LEU A 33 3.72 2.78 14.35
C LEU A 33 2.75 2.76 15.54
N ALA A 34 2.41 1.59 16.07
CA ALA A 34 1.51 1.50 17.22
C ALA A 34 2.18 2.01 18.52
N ARG A 35 3.50 1.91 18.63
CA ARG A 35 4.30 2.43 19.76
C ARG A 35 4.72 3.89 19.55
N GLY A 36 4.36 4.52 18.43
CA GLY A 36 4.65 5.91 18.14
C GLY A 36 6.09 6.19 17.69
N GLU A 37 6.85 5.17 17.29
CA GLU A 37 8.26 5.33 16.91
C GLU A 37 8.47 6.28 15.72
N GLN A 38 7.48 6.37 14.82
CA GLN A 38 7.48 7.33 13.71
C GLN A 38 7.47 8.80 14.15
N ARG A 39 7.19 9.07 15.42
CA ARG A 39 7.17 10.42 16.01
C ARG A 39 8.48 10.77 16.75
N ARG A 40 9.42 9.84 16.82
CA ARG A 40 10.72 10.08 17.46
C ARG A 40 11.56 11.04 16.60
N ALA A 41 12.40 11.84 17.24
CA ALA A 41 13.20 12.86 16.57
C ALA A 41 14.15 12.28 15.51
N ASP A 42 14.73 11.11 15.79
CA ASP A 42 15.62 10.39 14.87
C ASP A 42 14.91 9.95 13.57
N TYR A 43 13.65 9.52 13.66
CA TYR A 43 12.86 9.16 12.48
C TYR A 43 12.28 10.40 11.79
N LEU A 44 11.82 11.41 12.53
CA LEU A 44 11.32 12.66 11.94
C LEU A 44 12.39 13.41 11.15
N ALA A 45 13.68 13.28 11.53
CA ALA A 45 14.80 13.79 10.73
C ALA A 45 14.92 13.12 9.35
N LYS A 46 14.45 11.88 9.20
CA LYS A 46 14.41 11.14 7.93
C LYS A 46 13.10 11.39 7.18
N ASN A 47 11.96 11.28 7.85
CA ASN A 47 10.65 11.55 7.26
C ASN A 47 9.86 12.54 8.13
N PRO A 48 9.89 13.84 7.79
CA PRO A 48 9.18 14.87 8.56
C PRO A 48 7.66 14.67 8.65
N GLN A 49 7.05 13.86 7.79
CA GLN A 49 5.63 13.52 7.87
C GLN A 49 5.31 12.53 9.02
N GLY A 50 6.33 11.87 9.60
CA GLY A 50 6.12 10.84 10.62
C GLY A 50 5.29 9.66 10.12
N LEU A 51 5.52 9.22 8.88
CA LEU A 51 4.83 8.12 8.22
C LEU A 51 5.84 7.08 7.73
N ALA A 52 5.42 5.81 7.64
CA ALA A 52 6.15 4.75 6.95
C ALA A 52 5.47 4.45 5.60
N PRO A 53 6.23 4.08 4.55
CA PRO A 53 7.67 3.83 4.52
C PRO A 53 8.55 5.06 4.25
N ALA A 54 9.85 4.89 4.47
CA ALA A 54 10.91 5.73 3.91
C ALA A 54 12.03 4.81 3.40
N LEU A 55 12.63 5.13 2.26
CA LEU A 55 13.77 4.42 1.69
C LEU A 55 15.04 5.26 1.83
N GLU A 56 16.05 4.71 2.49
CA GLU A 56 17.39 5.31 2.58
C GLU A 56 18.30 4.63 1.56
N LEU A 57 18.89 5.43 0.69
CA LEU A 57 19.87 4.98 -0.29
C LEU A 57 21.25 4.85 0.35
N ASP A 58 22.19 4.18 -0.32
CA ASP A 58 23.55 3.94 0.20
C ASP A 58 24.35 5.24 0.38
N ASN A 59 23.98 6.31 -0.30
CA ASN A 59 24.55 7.64 -0.12
C ASN A 59 23.87 8.50 0.97
N GLY A 60 22.93 7.90 1.74
CA GLY A 60 22.18 8.57 2.79
C GLY A 60 20.97 9.39 2.32
N THR A 61 20.67 9.45 1.01
CA THR A 61 19.48 10.14 0.50
C THR A 61 18.22 9.41 0.94
N ILE A 62 17.22 10.14 1.41
CA ILE A 62 15.93 9.59 1.82
C ILE A 62 14.87 9.87 0.75
N ILE A 63 14.14 8.84 0.36
CA ILE A 63 12.94 8.94 -0.48
C ILE A 63 11.72 8.56 0.39
N THR A 64 10.72 9.41 0.40
CA THR A 64 9.45 9.18 1.09
C THR A 64 8.31 9.00 0.08
N GLN A 65 7.12 8.56 0.56
CA GLN A 65 5.97 8.21 -0.24
C GLN A 65 6.14 6.92 -1.06
N SER A 66 5.25 5.95 -0.77
CA SER A 66 5.33 4.60 -1.36
C SER A 66 5.38 4.60 -2.89
N LEU A 67 4.60 5.45 -3.55
CA LEU A 67 4.58 5.51 -5.01
C LEU A 67 5.87 6.10 -5.58
N ALA A 68 6.43 7.14 -4.95
CA ALA A 68 7.72 7.71 -5.37
C ALA A 68 8.87 6.72 -5.17
N ILE A 69 8.83 5.93 -4.08
CA ILE A 69 9.80 4.84 -3.87
C ILE A 69 9.67 3.80 -4.97
N ILE A 70 8.45 3.39 -5.32
CA ILE A 70 8.21 2.40 -6.38
C ILE A 70 8.67 2.92 -7.74
N ASP A 71 8.39 4.17 -8.08
CA ASP A 71 8.86 4.81 -9.32
C ASP A 71 10.40 4.83 -9.38
N TYR A 72 11.07 5.11 -8.25
CA TYR A 72 12.52 5.04 -8.16
C TYR A 72 13.05 3.61 -8.37
N LEU A 73 12.43 2.62 -7.73
CA LEU A 73 12.80 1.21 -7.89
C LEU A 73 12.54 0.71 -9.32
N ASP A 74 11.51 1.21 -10.00
CA ASP A 74 11.21 0.91 -11.39
C ASP A 74 12.31 1.42 -12.33
N THR A 75 12.89 2.57 -12.01
CA THR A 75 14.02 3.14 -12.75
C THR A 75 15.33 2.38 -12.46
N LEU A 76 15.57 2.02 -11.19
CA LEU A 76 16.79 1.33 -10.75
C LEU A 76 16.86 -0.10 -11.30
N ALA A 77 15.75 -0.82 -11.27
CA ALA A 77 15.61 -2.20 -11.74
C ALA A 77 14.42 -2.30 -12.70
N PRO A 78 14.63 -2.04 -14.01
CA PRO A 78 13.53 -1.90 -14.97
C PRO A 78 12.84 -3.22 -15.37
N GLN A 79 13.24 -4.36 -14.79
CA GLN A 79 12.61 -5.65 -15.03
C GLN A 79 12.21 -6.33 -13.70
N PRO A 80 10.92 -6.73 -13.57
CA PRO A 80 9.77 -6.36 -14.40
C PRO A 80 9.37 -4.89 -14.19
N LEU A 81 8.87 -4.21 -15.23
CA LEU A 81 8.30 -2.86 -15.10
C LEU A 81 6.95 -2.94 -14.39
N LEU A 82 6.79 -2.20 -13.30
CA LEU A 82 5.52 -2.03 -12.61
C LEU A 82 4.67 -0.92 -13.25
N THR A 83 5.31 0.03 -13.95
CA THR A 83 4.66 1.00 -14.81
C THR A 83 4.82 0.54 -16.28
N PRO A 84 3.75 0.08 -16.96
CA PRO A 84 3.83 -0.41 -18.33
C PRO A 84 4.44 0.61 -19.30
N LYS A 85 5.07 0.13 -20.39
CA LYS A 85 5.61 1.02 -21.44
C LYS A 85 4.54 1.67 -22.31
N ASP A 86 3.41 0.99 -22.53
CA ASP A 86 2.27 1.56 -23.25
C ASP A 86 1.71 2.75 -22.47
N PRO A 87 1.61 3.95 -23.04
CA PRO A 87 1.21 5.14 -22.31
C PRO A 87 -0.20 5.09 -21.75
N LEU A 88 -1.13 4.47 -22.47
CA LEU A 88 -2.52 4.36 -22.03
C LEU A 88 -2.64 3.37 -20.86
N LEU A 89 -1.98 2.22 -20.97
CA LEU A 89 -1.95 1.22 -19.92
C LEU A 89 -1.25 1.75 -18.68
N ALA A 90 -0.13 2.47 -18.86
CA ALA A 90 0.58 3.16 -17.77
C ALA A 90 -0.33 4.17 -17.04
N ALA A 91 -1.10 4.96 -17.80
CA ALA A 91 -2.03 5.94 -17.23
C ALA A 91 -3.15 5.25 -16.45
N LYS A 92 -3.75 4.17 -16.98
CA LYS A 92 -4.78 3.38 -16.28
C LYS A 92 -4.24 2.77 -14.98
N ALA A 93 -3.10 2.07 -15.03
CA ALA A 93 -2.49 1.45 -13.86
C ALA A 93 -2.13 2.48 -12.79
N ARG A 94 -1.56 3.62 -13.19
CA ARG A 94 -1.25 4.72 -12.28
C ARG A 94 -2.50 5.39 -11.72
N GLY A 95 -3.58 5.51 -12.51
CA GLY A 95 -4.87 6.04 -12.06
C GLY A 95 -5.45 5.21 -10.91
N VAL A 96 -5.47 3.88 -11.03
CA VAL A 96 -5.90 2.98 -9.96
C VAL A 96 -4.97 3.09 -8.74
N ALA A 97 -3.65 3.11 -8.96
CA ALA A 97 -2.69 3.26 -7.87
C ALA A 97 -2.87 4.56 -7.09
N LEU A 98 -3.13 5.68 -7.78
CA LEU A 98 -3.40 6.99 -7.18
C LEU A 98 -4.74 7.01 -6.44
N ALA A 99 -5.81 6.49 -7.04
CA ALA A 99 -7.10 6.36 -6.36
C ALA A 99 -6.96 5.63 -5.02
N ILE A 100 -6.20 4.54 -4.99
CA ILE A 100 -5.94 3.79 -3.76
C ILE A 100 -5.03 4.57 -2.80
N ALA A 101 -3.92 5.13 -3.29
CA ALA A 101 -2.90 5.71 -2.42
C ALA A 101 -3.25 7.11 -1.91
N CYS A 102 -4.02 7.90 -2.69
CA CYS A 102 -4.31 9.30 -2.40
C CYS A 102 -5.76 9.54 -1.96
N ASP A 103 -6.71 8.73 -2.43
CA ASP A 103 -8.13 8.99 -2.17
C ASP A 103 -8.75 7.99 -1.18
N ILE A 104 -8.27 6.73 -1.14
CA ILE A 104 -8.81 5.68 -0.26
C ILE A 104 -7.95 5.52 1.01
N HIS A 105 -6.67 5.16 0.85
CA HIS A 105 -5.78 4.84 1.98
C HIS A 105 -5.67 5.96 3.03
N PRO A 106 -5.57 7.25 2.68
CA PRO A 106 -5.49 8.31 3.68
C PRO A 106 -6.70 8.38 4.60
N LEU A 107 -7.88 8.01 4.10
CA LEU A 107 -9.14 8.07 4.85
C LEU A 107 -9.28 6.93 5.88
N ASN A 108 -8.59 5.80 5.71
CA ASN A 108 -8.50 4.74 6.71
C ASN A 108 -7.14 4.69 7.42
N ASN A 109 -6.33 5.74 7.27
CA ASN A 109 -5.07 5.84 7.99
C ASN A 109 -5.34 6.06 9.49
N ARG A 110 -4.53 5.41 10.34
CA ARG A 110 -4.65 5.48 11.79
C ARG A 110 -4.82 6.92 12.32
N ARG A 111 -4.02 7.88 11.81
CA ARG A 111 -4.10 9.29 12.25
C ARG A 111 -5.48 9.92 12.03
N VAL A 112 -6.20 9.49 10.98
CA VAL A 112 -7.56 9.96 10.70
C VAL A 112 -8.55 9.28 11.64
N LEU A 113 -8.43 7.96 11.81
CA LEU A 113 -9.31 7.20 12.69
C LEU A 113 -9.13 7.59 14.17
N ASP A 114 -7.89 7.85 14.61
CA ASP A 114 -7.62 8.38 15.94
C ASP A 114 -8.25 9.78 16.10
N TYR A 115 -8.18 10.65 15.10
CA TYR A 115 -8.80 11.97 15.13
C TYR A 115 -10.34 11.91 15.20
N LEU A 116 -10.96 10.99 14.45
CA LEU A 116 -12.41 10.75 14.54
C LEU A 116 -12.83 10.38 15.96
N ARG A 117 -12.08 9.49 16.61
CA ARG A 117 -12.38 9.06 18.00
C ARG A 117 -12.08 10.15 19.02
N GLU A 118 -10.87 10.66 19.01
CA GLU A 118 -10.36 11.51 20.09
C GLU A 118 -10.83 12.96 20.01
N ARG A 119 -11.06 13.47 18.79
CA ARG A 119 -11.41 14.88 18.57
C ARG A 119 -12.87 15.09 18.17
N LEU A 120 -13.43 14.17 17.39
CA LEU A 120 -14.82 14.28 16.93
C LEU A 120 -15.77 13.38 17.75
N GLY A 121 -15.25 12.64 18.75
CA GLY A 121 -16.06 11.83 19.66
C GLY A 121 -16.80 10.67 18.99
N GLN A 122 -16.31 10.18 17.85
CA GLN A 122 -16.93 9.05 17.16
C GLN A 122 -16.61 7.76 17.90
N ASP A 123 -17.64 6.96 18.14
CA ASP A 123 -17.52 5.57 18.60
C ASP A 123 -17.13 4.62 17.45
N ASP A 124 -17.03 3.34 17.73
CA ASP A 124 -16.67 2.34 16.72
C ASP A 124 -17.69 2.29 15.58
N SER A 125 -18.98 2.46 15.86
CA SER A 125 -20.04 2.53 14.83
C SER A 125 -19.85 3.71 13.89
N GLY A 126 -19.48 4.89 14.42
CA GLY A 126 -19.19 6.07 13.61
C GLY A 126 -17.94 5.89 12.75
N VAL A 127 -16.91 5.24 13.29
CA VAL A 127 -15.70 4.91 12.53
C VAL A 127 -15.98 3.88 11.44
N ASP A 128 -16.78 2.86 11.73
CA ASP A 128 -17.18 1.84 10.76
C ASP A 128 -18.02 2.46 9.62
N ALA A 129 -18.94 3.36 9.96
CA ALA A 129 -19.72 4.11 8.96
C ALA A 129 -18.82 4.97 8.06
N TRP A 130 -17.80 5.62 8.63
CA TRP A 130 -16.80 6.37 7.87
C TRP A 130 -16.03 5.47 6.90
N ILE A 131 -15.53 4.33 7.36
CA ILE A 131 -14.79 3.38 6.53
C ILE A 131 -15.69 2.80 5.44
N HIS A 132 -16.90 2.40 5.78
CA HIS A 132 -17.86 1.88 4.80
C HIS A 132 -18.14 2.91 3.69
N HIS A 133 -18.36 4.16 4.05
CA HIS A 133 -18.65 5.22 3.08
C HIS A 133 -17.46 5.54 2.18
N TRP A 134 -16.29 5.79 2.77
CA TRP A 134 -15.15 6.32 2.01
C TRP A 134 -14.25 5.24 1.41
N VAL A 135 -14.09 4.11 2.10
CA VAL A 135 -13.21 3.03 1.63
C VAL A 135 -13.94 2.08 0.68
N LEU A 136 -15.17 1.68 1.02
CA LEU A 136 -15.94 0.76 0.18
C LEU A 136 -16.70 1.53 -0.91
N GLN A 137 -17.75 2.26 -0.54
CA GLN A 137 -18.69 2.87 -1.50
C GLN A 137 -18.03 3.94 -2.38
N GLY A 138 -17.32 4.88 -1.79
CA GLY A 138 -16.62 5.95 -2.50
C GLY A 138 -15.28 5.53 -3.12
N GLY A 139 -14.73 4.40 -2.70
CA GLY A 139 -13.38 3.99 -3.04
C GLY A 139 -13.30 2.66 -3.81
N LEU A 140 -13.34 1.53 -3.11
CA LEU A 140 -13.09 0.22 -3.71
C LEU A 140 -14.12 -0.17 -4.77
N GLU A 141 -15.40 0.25 -4.65
CA GLU A 141 -16.40 0.05 -5.69
C GLU A 141 -16.07 0.80 -6.99
N ALA A 142 -15.42 1.97 -6.90
CA ALA A 142 -14.94 2.65 -8.09
C ALA A 142 -13.75 1.91 -8.71
N VAL A 143 -12.82 1.43 -7.89
CA VAL A 143 -11.67 0.63 -8.36
C VAL A 143 -12.14 -0.66 -9.02
N GLU A 144 -13.17 -1.34 -8.49
CA GLU A 144 -13.81 -2.52 -9.10
C GLU A 144 -14.25 -2.28 -10.56
N ARG A 145 -14.74 -1.06 -10.85
CA ARG A 145 -15.19 -0.68 -12.21
C ARG A 145 -14.01 -0.31 -13.12
N LEU A 146 -12.92 0.19 -12.58
CA LEU A 146 -11.73 0.62 -13.33
C LEU A 146 -10.83 -0.54 -13.73
N VAL A 147 -10.82 -1.62 -12.94
CA VAL A 147 -9.98 -2.81 -13.20
C VAL A 147 -10.57 -3.63 -14.36
N GLU A 148 -9.70 -4.06 -15.26
CA GLU A 148 -10.06 -4.92 -16.39
C GLU A 148 -10.09 -6.40 -15.96
N PRO A 149 -10.91 -7.28 -16.60
CA PRO A 149 -10.86 -8.70 -16.33
C PRO A 149 -9.49 -9.30 -16.70
N GLY A 150 -8.86 -10.01 -15.78
CA GLY A 150 -7.56 -10.63 -16.02
C GLY A 150 -6.97 -11.23 -14.74
N PRO A 151 -5.81 -11.89 -14.83
CA PRO A 151 -5.10 -12.37 -13.65
C PRO A 151 -4.61 -11.22 -12.76
N PHE A 152 -4.21 -10.09 -13.36
CA PHE A 152 -3.85 -8.85 -12.66
C PHE A 152 -4.78 -7.72 -13.09
N CYS A 153 -4.71 -6.57 -12.46
CA CYS A 153 -5.59 -5.41 -12.72
C CYS A 153 -5.66 -5.02 -14.21
N PHE A 154 -4.57 -5.20 -14.95
CA PHE A 154 -4.45 -4.82 -16.35
C PHE A 154 -3.65 -5.85 -17.15
N GLY A 155 -4.14 -7.10 -17.20
CA GLY A 155 -3.57 -8.13 -18.08
C GLY A 155 -2.76 -9.20 -17.36
N ALA A 156 -1.69 -9.70 -18.02
CA ALA A 156 -0.98 -10.91 -17.59
C ALA A 156 0.24 -10.67 -16.67
N GLN A 157 0.60 -9.42 -16.43
CA GLN A 157 1.74 -9.05 -15.58
C GLN A 157 1.30 -8.09 -14.48
N PRO A 158 1.88 -8.18 -13.28
CA PRO A 158 1.59 -7.26 -12.20
C PRO A 158 2.05 -5.84 -12.54
N THR A 159 1.26 -4.87 -12.15
CA THR A 159 1.51 -3.44 -12.31
C THR A 159 1.50 -2.73 -10.96
N ILE A 160 1.79 -1.43 -10.95
CA ILE A 160 1.65 -0.58 -9.76
C ILE A 160 0.22 -0.59 -9.20
N ALA A 161 -0.80 -0.87 -10.03
CA ALA A 161 -2.19 -1.02 -9.58
C ALA A 161 -2.34 -2.21 -8.62
N ASP A 162 -1.79 -3.37 -8.99
CA ASP A 162 -1.82 -4.59 -8.17
C ASP A 162 -1.05 -4.42 -6.88
N VAL A 163 0.13 -3.78 -6.96
CA VAL A 163 0.99 -3.44 -5.83
C VAL A 163 0.25 -2.55 -4.82
N CYS A 164 -0.65 -1.67 -5.28
CA CYS A 164 -1.48 -0.84 -4.41
C CYS A 164 -2.75 -1.54 -3.93
N LEU A 165 -3.37 -2.37 -4.76
CA LEU A 165 -4.64 -3.03 -4.49
C LEU A 165 -4.53 -4.03 -3.33
N VAL A 166 -3.58 -4.96 -3.40
CA VAL A 166 -3.45 -6.03 -2.40
C VAL A 166 -3.32 -5.50 -0.97
N PRO A 167 -2.44 -4.51 -0.67
CA PRO A 167 -2.36 -3.92 0.65
C PRO A 167 -3.63 -3.17 1.08
N GLN A 168 -4.39 -2.62 0.14
CA GLN A 168 -5.64 -1.93 0.47
C GLN A 168 -6.75 -2.92 0.83
N LEU A 169 -6.87 -4.04 0.12
CA LEU A 169 -7.80 -5.11 0.47
C LEU A 169 -7.44 -5.78 1.81
N PHE A 170 -6.15 -5.98 2.08
CA PHE A 170 -5.68 -6.42 3.39
C PHE A 170 -6.12 -5.45 4.51
N ALA A 171 -5.97 -4.13 4.29
CA ALA A 171 -6.42 -3.13 5.25
C ALA A 171 -7.95 -3.13 5.42
N ALA A 172 -8.71 -3.26 4.33
CA ALA A 172 -10.17 -3.29 4.35
C ALA A 172 -10.70 -4.46 5.20
N ARG A 173 -10.09 -5.65 5.09
CA ARG A 173 -10.46 -6.81 5.94
C ARG A 173 -10.21 -6.55 7.42
N ARG A 174 -9.16 -5.84 7.79
CA ARG A 174 -8.87 -5.47 9.19
C ARG A 174 -9.93 -4.56 9.80
N PHE A 175 -10.68 -3.87 8.96
CA PHE A 175 -11.81 -3.02 9.36
C PHE A 175 -13.17 -3.71 9.09
N SER A 176 -13.17 -5.03 8.88
CA SER A 176 -14.39 -5.80 8.60
C SER A 176 -15.22 -5.24 7.44
N THR A 177 -14.56 -4.59 6.46
CA THR A 177 -15.23 -4.05 5.28
C THR A 177 -15.79 -5.20 4.44
N PRO A 178 -17.08 -5.23 4.08
CA PRO A 178 -17.65 -6.27 3.25
C PRO A 178 -17.12 -6.17 1.80
N LEU A 179 -16.41 -7.19 1.35
CA LEU A 179 -15.73 -7.20 0.03
C LEU A 179 -16.45 -8.07 -1.01
N GLU A 180 -17.53 -8.73 -0.63
CA GLU A 180 -18.24 -9.71 -1.46
C GLU A 180 -18.83 -9.10 -2.74
N THR A 181 -19.03 -7.78 -2.75
CA THR A 181 -19.52 -7.01 -3.90
C THR A 181 -18.44 -6.66 -4.92
N LEU A 182 -17.18 -7.07 -4.66
CA LEU A 182 -15.99 -6.70 -5.44
C LEU A 182 -15.33 -7.94 -6.09
N PRO A 183 -16.04 -8.70 -6.93
CA PRO A 183 -15.57 -9.99 -7.41
C PRO A 183 -14.30 -9.92 -8.27
N LYS A 184 -14.11 -8.85 -9.07
CA LYS A 184 -12.87 -8.68 -9.87
C LYS A 184 -11.66 -8.40 -8.98
N LEU A 185 -11.82 -7.52 -7.99
CA LEU A 185 -10.72 -7.22 -7.06
C LEU A 185 -10.33 -8.44 -6.24
N LEU A 186 -11.30 -9.24 -5.81
CA LEU A 186 -11.03 -10.49 -5.08
C LEU A 186 -10.32 -11.53 -5.96
N ALA A 187 -10.71 -11.63 -7.24
CA ALA A 187 -10.05 -12.53 -8.19
C ALA A 187 -8.61 -12.12 -8.47
N VAL A 188 -8.36 -10.83 -8.68
CA VAL A 188 -7.01 -10.25 -8.86
C VAL A 188 -6.17 -10.49 -7.60
N GLU A 189 -6.72 -10.21 -6.42
CA GLU A 189 -5.99 -10.43 -5.16
C GLU A 189 -5.60 -11.90 -4.98
N ALA A 190 -6.54 -12.84 -5.21
CA ALA A 190 -6.25 -14.27 -5.11
C ALA A 190 -5.09 -14.69 -6.03
N HIS A 191 -5.07 -14.15 -7.26
CA HIS A 191 -3.98 -14.41 -8.20
C HIS A 191 -2.66 -13.77 -7.74
N CYS A 192 -2.70 -12.53 -7.27
CA CYS A 192 -1.52 -11.85 -6.70
C CYS A 192 -0.93 -12.63 -5.52
N LEU A 193 -1.75 -13.06 -4.57
CA LEU A 193 -1.28 -13.79 -3.38
C LEU A 193 -0.69 -15.17 -3.71
N ALA A 194 -1.05 -15.76 -4.84
CA ALA A 194 -0.38 -16.97 -5.34
C ALA A 194 1.01 -16.69 -5.95
N HIS A 195 1.34 -15.44 -6.26
CA HIS A 195 2.65 -15.05 -6.77
C HIS A 195 3.68 -14.96 -5.62
N PRO A 196 4.88 -15.60 -5.75
CA PRO A 196 5.87 -15.67 -4.67
C PRO A 196 6.25 -14.30 -4.06
N ALA A 197 6.40 -13.26 -4.87
CA ALA A 197 6.77 -11.92 -4.40
C ALA A 197 5.69 -11.27 -3.50
N PHE A 198 4.42 -11.44 -3.84
CA PHE A 198 3.33 -10.94 -3.00
C PHE A 198 3.22 -11.73 -1.70
N ALA A 199 3.38 -13.06 -1.78
CA ALA A 199 3.36 -13.92 -0.61
C ALA A 199 4.53 -13.62 0.34
N ALA A 200 5.74 -13.37 -0.16
CA ALA A 200 6.90 -13.01 0.65
C ALA A 200 6.73 -11.66 1.36
N ALA A 201 6.08 -10.70 0.70
CA ALA A 201 5.84 -9.36 1.23
C ALA A 201 4.69 -9.29 2.26
N GLU A 202 3.92 -10.37 2.44
CA GLU A 202 2.75 -10.39 3.33
C GLU A 202 3.09 -9.96 4.76
N PRO A 203 2.22 -9.16 5.43
CA PRO A 203 2.46 -8.66 6.78
C PRO A 203 2.81 -9.73 7.82
N SER A 204 2.13 -10.89 7.80
CA SER A 204 2.35 -12.00 8.74
C SER A 204 3.73 -12.67 8.60
N ARG A 205 4.43 -12.44 7.48
CA ARG A 205 5.75 -13.02 7.20
C ARG A 205 6.91 -12.07 7.50
N GLN A 206 6.62 -10.86 7.94
CA GLN A 206 7.70 -9.91 8.26
C GLN A 206 8.30 -10.20 9.64
N ALA A 207 9.58 -9.90 9.80
CA ALA A 207 10.32 -10.21 11.04
C ALA A 207 9.78 -9.45 12.27
N ASP A 208 9.11 -8.31 12.05
CA ASP A 208 8.48 -7.48 13.08
C ASP A 208 6.98 -7.82 13.29
N ALA A 209 6.47 -8.92 12.70
CA ALA A 209 5.08 -9.34 12.86
C ALA A 209 4.80 -9.79 14.30
N GLU A 210 3.66 -9.33 14.87
CA GLU A 210 3.15 -9.63 16.21
C GLU A 210 1.82 -10.37 16.14
#